data_ab2e750ca08c07652b65e3f44b84bd74
#
_entry.id   ab2e750ca08c07652b65e3f44b84bd74
#
_cell.length_a   1.000
_cell.length_b   1.000
_cell.length_c   1.000
_cell.angle_alpha   90.00
_cell.angle_beta   90.00
_cell.angle_gamma   90.00
#
_symmetry.space_group_name_H-M   'P 1'
#
loop_
_entity.id
_entity.type
_entity.pdbx_description
1 polymer ?
#
loop_
_entity_poly.entity_id
_entity_poly.type
_entity_poly.pdbx_seq_one_letter_code
_entity_poly.pdbx_strand_id
1 'polypeptide(L)'
;SDWDEAGTIEVSRTVLFKPMLGILAQEKLIPLRYCPLQIELELVNSGSDCMFVGIQNGITSTNKWSISDIQCKCDLLTLDSSLQNEYASHLLSGKSLPINFSSYNHTNQSTNGDKDFSCHIHRALTRLKSVFVTLFKDDATSANMPAGLRKVCNDFYHPAGAGVEDLEKGQHQFQLQIGSKLIPEDPIKDSTEFFYHLRKTVGSPISIYSRWYHSTKYIIGLDMGKISGAGFSGMSTKAGDLISVNFKN
;
A
#
# COMPACT_ATOMS: atom_id res chain seq x y z
N SER A 1 -22.13 -25.60 -8.62
CA SER A 1 -22.68 -24.41 -7.95
C SER A 1 -23.88 -24.88 -7.17
N ASP A 2 -23.73 -24.93 -5.88
CA ASP A 2 -24.81 -25.27 -5.00
C ASP A 2 -25.63 -24.01 -4.74
N TRP A 3 -26.93 -24.11 -4.95
CA TRP A 3 -27.89 -23.08 -4.57
C TRP A 3 -28.42 -23.43 -3.18
N ASP A 4 -28.42 -22.48 -2.27
CA ASP A 4 -29.16 -22.66 -1.03
C ASP A 4 -30.67 -22.55 -1.29
N GLU A 5 -31.49 -22.96 -0.30
CA GLU A 5 -32.95 -22.90 -0.39
C GLU A 5 -33.51 -21.48 -0.62
N ALA A 6 -32.70 -20.45 -0.41
CA ALA A 6 -33.04 -19.04 -0.63
C ALA A 6 -32.61 -18.53 -2.02
N GLY A 7 -32.05 -19.37 -2.88
CA GLY A 7 -31.60 -18.98 -4.21
C GLY A 7 -30.29 -18.17 -4.23
N THR A 8 -29.52 -18.24 -3.18
CA THR A 8 -28.22 -17.58 -3.06
C THR A 8 -27.14 -18.45 -3.68
N ILE A 9 -26.30 -17.89 -4.52
CA ILE A 9 -25.12 -18.59 -5.04
C ILE A 9 -23.97 -18.39 -4.09
N GLU A 10 -23.52 -19.45 -3.44
CA GLU A 10 -22.30 -19.44 -2.66
C GLU A 10 -21.12 -19.72 -3.61
N VAL A 11 -20.19 -18.79 -3.69
CA VAL A 11 -18.99 -18.90 -4.53
C VAL A 11 -17.78 -19.02 -3.64
N SER A 12 -17.16 -20.19 -3.64
CA SER A 12 -15.89 -20.44 -2.97
C SER A 12 -14.73 -20.23 -3.95
N ARG A 13 -13.69 -19.53 -3.50
CA ARG A 13 -12.46 -19.34 -4.28
C ARG A 13 -11.23 -19.49 -3.41
N THR A 14 -10.24 -20.21 -3.93
CA THR A 14 -8.91 -20.25 -3.32
C THR A 14 -8.12 -19.03 -3.76
N VAL A 15 -7.60 -18.29 -2.79
CA VAL A 15 -6.74 -17.12 -3.02
C VAL A 15 -5.33 -17.46 -2.59
N LEU A 16 -4.38 -17.31 -3.49
CA LEU A 16 -2.95 -17.44 -3.21
C LEU A 16 -2.29 -16.09 -3.42
N PHE A 17 -1.59 -15.59 -2.41
CA PHE A 17 -0.85 -14.34 -2.51
C PHE A 17 0.46 -14.41 -1.73
N LYS A 18 1.45 -13.65 -2.18
CA LYS A 18 2.68 -13.41 -1.44
C LYS A 18 2.55 -12.06 -0.73
N PRO A 19 2.57 -12.02 0.61
CA PRO A 19 2.53 -10.76 1.33
C PRO A 19 3.70 -9.86 0.93
N MET A 20 3.44 -8.60 0.61
CA MET A 20 4.47 -7.61 0.27
C MET A 20 5.14 -7.07 1.54
N LEU A 21 5.58 -7.97 2.43
CA LEU A 21 6.31 -7.63 3.64
C LEU A 21 7.80 -7.68 3.36
N GLY A 22 8.50 -6.60 3.64
CA GLY A 22 9.93 -6.49 3.38
C GLY A 22 10.76 -7.58 4.04
N ILE A 23 10.36 -8.05 5.23
CA ILE A 23 11.02 -9.16 5.91
C ILE A 23 10.94 -10.48 5.13
N LEU A 24 9.88 -10.70 4.36
CA LEU A 24 9.70 -11.87 3.50
C LEU A 24 10.27 -11.67 2.09
N ALA A 25 10.61 -10.44 1.73
CA ALA A 25 11.15 -10.08 0.42
C ALA A 25 12.68 -9.90 0.42
N GLN A 26 13.32 -9.94 1.58
CA GLN A 26 14.77 -9.85 1.70
C GLN A 26 15.44 -11.21 1.41
N GLU A 27 16.72 -11.19 1.04
CA GLU A 27 17.43 -12.38 0.54
C GLU A 27 17.95 -13.32 1.63
N LYS A 28 18.06 -12.86 2.89
CA LYS A 28 18.60 -13.65 3.97
C LYS A 28 17.55 -14.57 4.58
N LEU A 29 17.96 -15.75 4.94
CA LEU A 29 17.13 -16.69 5.67
C LEU A 29 16.86 -16.19 7.09
N ILE A 30 15.65 -16.38 7.56
CA ILE A 30 15.23 -16.00 8.91
C ILE A 30 15.57 -17.18 9.85
N PRO A 31 16.44 -16.99 10.84
CA PRO A 31 16.84 -18.06 11.77
C PRO A 31 15.73 -18.30 12.80
N LEU A 32 14.71 -19.07 12.45
CA LEU A 32 13.52 -19.30 13.29
C LEU A 32 13.82 -19.88 14.66
N ARG A 33 14.94 -20.58 14.82
CA ARG A 33 15.39 -21.10 16.12
C ARG A 33 15.67 -19.99 17.13
N TYR A 34 16.17 -18.84 16.66
CA TYR A 34 16.58 -17.72 17.51
C TYR A 34 15.60 -16.55 17.43
N CYS A 35 14.82 -16.48 16.37
CA CYS A 35 13.86 -15.42 16.11
C CYS A 35 12.54 -16.02 15.56
N PRO A 36 11.65 -16.46 16.46
CA PRO A 36 10.36 -17.00 16.03
C PRO A 36 9.56 -15.94 15.28
N LEU A 37 8.92 -16.33 14.19
CA LEU A 37 8.10 -15.47 13.37
C LEU A 37 6.62 -15.71 13.69
N GLN A 38 5.92 -14.66 14.05
CA GLN A 38 4.47 -14.64 14.19
C GLN A 38 3.87 -13.83 13.03
N ILE A 39 2.92 -14.42 12.34
CA ILE A 39 2.18 -13.78 11.28
C ILE A 39 0.75 -13.57 11.77
N GLU A 40 0.33 -12.31 11.82
CA GLU A 40 -1.02 -11.91 12.20
C GLU A 40 -1.71 -11.31 10.97
N LEU A 41 -2.91 -11.79 10.67
CA LEU A 41 -3.76 -11.29 9.60
C LEU A 41 -4.96 -10.58 10.22
N GLU A 42 -4.94 -9.26 10.18
CA GLU A 42 -6.08 -8.46 10.56
C GLU A 42 -7.00 -8.30 9.35
N LEU A 43 -8.24 -8.77 9.50
CA LEU A 43 -9.24 -8.68 8.46
C LEU A 43 -10.04 -7.38 8.63
N VAL A 44 -10.43 -6.78 7.52
CA VAL A 44 -11.34 -5.62 7.56
C VAL A 44 -12.70 -6.03 8.12
N ASN A 45 -13.37 -5.09 8.79
CA ASN A 45 -14.70 -5.32 9.30
C ASN A 45 -15.67 -5.74 8.19
N SER A 46 -16.55 -6.65 8.54
CA SER A 46 -17.57 -7.19 7.63
C SER A 46 -18.39 -6.05 7.02
N GLY A 47 -18.66 -6.13 5.78
CA GLY A 47 -19.66 -5.33 5.13
C GLY A 47 -19.14 -4.59 3.90
N SER A 48 -18.96 -3.29 3.97
CA SER A 48 -18.76 -2.45 2.79
C SER A 48 -17.32 -2.36 2.31
N ASP A 49 -16.33 -2.67 3.16
CA ASP A 49 -14.95 -2.26 2.92
C ASP A 49 -14.12 -3.24 2.09
N CYS A 50 -14.50 -4.52 2.07
CA CYS A 50 -13.71 -5.56 1.39
C CYS A 50 -14.37 -6.17 0.16
N MET A 51 -15.65 -5.89 -0.06
CA MET A 51 -16.43 -6.58 -1.09
C MET A 51 -16.76 -5.67 -2.26
N PHE A 52 -16.46 -6.14 -3.44
CA PHE A 52 -16.97 -5.56 -4.67
C PHE A 52 -18.45 -5.96 -4.81
N VAL A 53 -19.33 -4.99 -4.76
CA VAL A 53 -20.75 -5.19 -5.04
C VAL A 53 -21.02 -4.76 -6.47
N GLY A 54 -20.91 -5.70 -7.41
CA GLY A 54 -21.40 -5.49 -8.76
C GLY A 54 -22.91 -5.70 -8.81
N ILE A 55 -23.67 -4.70 -9.24
CA ILE A 55 -25.05 -4.92 -9.63
C ILE A 55 -25.06 -5.16 -11.12
N GLN A 56 -25.23 -6.39 -11.51
CA GLN A 56 -25.57 -6.76 -12.87
C GLN A 56 -26.86 -7.55 -12.81
N ASN A 57 -27.89 -7.08 -13.52
CA ASN A 57 -29.18 -7.76 -13.67
C ASN A 57 -29.94 -8.09 -12.36
N GLY A 58 -29.94 -7.18 -11.39
CA GLY A 58 -30.71 -7.34 -10.17
C GLY A 58 -30.12 -8.28 -9.13
N ILE A 59 -28.91 -8.78 -9.34
CA ILE A 59 -28.20 -9.61 -8.38
C ILE A 59 -27.49 -8.71 -7.37
N THR A 60 -27.88 -8.76 -6.13
CA THR A 60 -27.21 -8.10 -5.00
C THR A 60 -26.18 -9.05 -4.41
N SER A 61 -24.92 -8.67 -4.38
CA SER A 61 -23.93 -9.46 -3.64
C SER A 61 -24.12 -9.32 -2.12
N THR A 62 -23.90 -10.40 -1.41
CA THR A 62 -23.92 -10.40 0.04
C THR A 62 -22.63 -9.77 0.59
N ASN A 63 -22.75 -9.13 1.74
CA ASN A 63 -21.61 -8.67 2.53
C ASN A 63 -21.11 -9.77 3.50
N LYS A 64 -21.64 -10.97 3.42
CA LYS A 64 -21.22 -12.09 4.24
C LYS A 64 -20.13 -12.88 3.50
N TRP A 65 -19.04 -13.12 4.20
CA TRP A 65 -17.94 -13.94 3.71
C TRP A 65 -17.29 -14.66 4.88
N SER A 66 -16.67 -15.77 4.58
CA SER A 66 -15.88 -16.53 5.53
C SER A 66 -14.56 -16.97 4.90
N ILE A 67 -13.55 -17.13 5.71
CA ILE A 67 -12.26 -17.67 5.30
C ILE A 67 -12.06 -18.99 6.01
N SER A 68 -11.73 -20.01 5.26
CA SER A 68 -11.42 -21.34 5.77
C SER A 68 -10.07 -21.80 5.21
N ASP A 69 -9.48 -22.80 5.84
CA ASP A 69 -8.26 -23.46 5.39
C ASP A 69 -7.09 -22.51 5.11
N ILE A 70 -6.77 -21.66 6.09
CA ILE A 70 -5.65 -20.74 5.99
C ILE A 70 -4.34 -21.51 6.09
N GLN A 71 -3.53 -21.46 5.03
CA GLN A 71 -2.25 -22.13 4.95
C GLN A 71 -1.11 -21.13 4.69
N CYS A 72 -0.01 -21.28 5.40
CA CYS A 72 1.24 -20.61 5.09
C CYS A 72 2.19 -21.59 4.42
N LYS A 73 2.52 -21.35 3.15
CA LYS A 73 3.48 -22.17 2.40
C LYS A 73 4.84 -21.47 2.44
N CYS A 74 5.83 -22.16 2.99
CA CYS A 74 7.20 -21.64 3.09
C CYS A 74 8.22 -22.76 2.89
N ASP A 75 9.37 -22.40 2.37
CA ASP A 75 10.51 -23.28 2.26
C ASP A 75 11.31 -23.26 3.56
N LEU A 76 11.51 -24.42 4.15
CA LEU A 76 12.29 -24.61 5.37
C LEU A 76 13.62 -25.24 5.01
N LEU A 77 14.70 -24.59 5.43
CA LEU A 77 16.05 -25.10 5.29
C LEU A 77 16.57 -25.58 6.66
N THR A 78 17.03 -26.81 6.71
CA THR A 78 17.71 -27.36 7.88
C THR A 78 19.22 -27.28 7.64
N LEU A 79 19.91 -26.51 8.46
CA LEU A 79 21.36 -26.40 8.38
C LEU A 79 22.02 -27.64 8.98
N ASP A 80 23.19 -27.98 8.49
CA ASP A 80 24.00 -29.03 9.10
C ASP A 80 24.51 -28.61 10.49
N SER A 81 25.03 -29.55 11.25
CA SER A 81 25.47 -29.32 12.64
C SER A 81 26.66 -28.36 12.70
N SER A 82 27.54 -28.33 11.69
CA SER A 82 28.70 -27.43 11.69
C SER A 82 28.28 -25.98 11.57
N LEU A 83 27.42 -25.68 10.63
CA LEU A 83 26.85 -24.34 10.45
C LEU A 83 26.00 -23.90 11.65
N GLN A 84 25.19 -24.82 12.23
CA GLN A 84 24.44 -24.50 13.44
C GLN A 84 25.34 -24.10 14.60
N ASN A 85 26.49 -24.81 14.80
CA ASN A 85 27.44 -24.50 15.83
C ASN A 85 28.17 -23.18 15.58
N GLU A 86 28.48 -22.84 14.31
CA GLU A 86 29.06 -21.55 13.96
C GLU A 86 28.07 -20.39 14.24
N TYR A 87 26.82 -20.54 13.92
CA TYR A 87 25.78 -19.58 14.27
C TYR A 87 25.67 -19.41 15.80
N ALA A 88 25.64 -20.51 16.54
CA ALA A 88 25.57 -20.46 18.00
C ALA A 88 26.79 -19.76 18.58
N SER A 89 27.98 -20.08 18.13
CA SER A 89 29.24 -19.47 18.58
C SER A 89 29.29 -17.98 18.26
N HIS A 90 28.80 -17.59 17.09
CA HIS A 90 28.72 -16.19 16.68
C HIS A 90 27.82 -15.38 17.61
N LEU A 91 26.63 -15.91 17.95
CA LEU A 91 25.69 -15.26 18.86
C LEU A 91 26.20 -15.23 20.29
N LEU A 92 26.84 -16.34 20.78
CA LEU A 92 27.43 -16.42 22.09
C LEU A 92 28.62 -15.45 22.28
N SER A 93 29.30 -15.10 21.18
CA SER A 93 30.36 -14.07 21.20
C SER A 93 29.81 -12.64 21.27
N GLY A 94 28.51 -12.46 21.46
CA GLY A 94 27.86 -11.14 21.54
C GLY A 94 27.67 -10.42 20.19
N LYS A 95 27.93 -11.11 19.08
CA LYS A 95 27.73 -10.56 17.74
C LYS A 95 26.28 -10.74 17.31
N SER A 96 25.76 -9.81 16.53
CA SER A 96 24.40 -9.85 15.96
C SER A 96 24.38 -10.33 14.50
N LEU A 97 23.27 -10.91 14.11
CA LEU A 97 22.97 -11.25 12.72
C LEU A 97 22.01 -10.19 12.15
N PRO A 98 22.50 -9.18 11.42
CA PRO A 98 21.65 -8.11 10.94
C PRO A 98 20.76 -8.60 9.79
N ILE A 99 19.46 -8.49 9.96
CA ILE A 99 18.45 -8.67 8.91
C ILE A 99 17.87 -7.30 8.60
N ASN A 100 18.13 -6.81 7.41
CA ASN A 100 17.67 -5.50 6.96
C ASN A 100 16.47 -5.66 6.06
N PHE A 101 15.37 -4.97 6.38
CA PHE A 101 14.16 -4.99 5.58
C PHE A 101 13.44 -3.65 5.64
N SER A 102 12.57 -3.42 4.65
CA SER A 102 11.68 -2.25 4.63
C SER A 102 10.34 -2.63 5.23
N SER A 103 9.74 -1.72 6.00
CA SER A 103 8.39 -1.85 6.53
C SER A 103 7.52 -0.69 6.05
N TYR A 104 6.21 -0.87 6.12
CA TYR A 104 5.25 0.16 5.77
C TYR A 104 4.63 0.76 7.03
N ASN A 105 4.47 2.08 7.01
CA ASN A 105 3.67 2.79 7.99
C ASN A 105 2.50 3.43 7.24
N HIS A 106 1.31 3.29 7.76
CA HIS A 106 0.09 3.81 7.17
C HIS A 106 -0.51 4.89 8.07
N THR A 107 -0.99 5.95 7.44
CA THR A 107 -1.74 7.02 8.09
C THR A 107 -2.94 7.33 7.21
N ASN A 108 -4.13 7.38 7.80
CA ASN A 108 -5.37 7.73 7.11
C ASN A 108 -5.91 9.03 7.70
N GLN A 109 -6.35 9.93 6.83
CA GLN A 109 -6.94 11.20 7.22
C GLN A 109 -8.12 11.52 6.29
N SER A 110 -9.25 11.91 6.87
CA SER A 110 -10.37 12.45 6.10
C SER A 110 -10.10 13.90 5.73
N THR A 111 -10.42 14.28 4.50
CA THR A 111 -10.31 15.66 4.01
C THR A 111 -11.61 16.43 4.14
N ASN A 112 -12.71 15.76 4.54
CA ASN A 112 -14.06 16.34 4.63
C ASN A 112 -14.55 17.01 3.35
N GLY A 113 -13.97 16.65 2.21
CA GLY A 113 -14.28 17.29 0.92
C GLY A 113 -13.50 18.57 0.62
N ASP A 114 -12.57 18.94 1.49
CA ASP A 114 -11.69 20.08 1.22
C ASP A 114 -10.79 19.79 0.02
N LYS A 115 -10.65 20.78 -0.84
CA LYS A 115 -9.80 20.70 -2.04
C LYS A 115 -8.33 20.94 -1.69
N ASP A 116 -8.08 21.85 -0.78
CA ASP A 116 -6.75 22.17 -0.26
C ASP A 116 -6.61 21.53 1.13
N PHE A 117 -5.67 20.63 1.29
CA PHE A 117 -5.46 19.97 2.58
C PHE A 117 -4.01 19.59 2.79
N SER A 118 -3.65 19.43 4.06
CA SER A 118 -2.36 18.91 4.49
C SER A 118 -2.55 17.72 5.41
N CYS A 119 -1.86 16.63 5.10
CA CYS A 119 -1.82 15.45 5.95
C CYS A 119 -0.48 15.38 6.66
N HIS A 120 -0.52 15.28 7.99
CA HIS A 120 0.68 15.22 8.82
C HIS A 120 0.98 13.79 9.24
N ILE A 121 2.21 13.37 9.04
CA ILE A 121 2.70 12.05 9.43
C ILE A 121 3.58 12.22 10.67
N HIS A 122 3.02 11.90 11.83
CA HIS A 122 3.69 12.03 13.13
C HIS A 122 4.56 10.78 13.41
N ARG A 123 5.61 10.59 12.65
CA ARG A 123 6.52 9.47 12.85
C ARG A 123 7.97 9.82 12.59
N ALA A 124 8.80 9.53 13.57
CA ALA A 124 10.24 9.65 13.41
C ALA A 124 10.79 8.40 12.71
N LEU A 125 11.28 8.56 11.49
CA LEU A 125 11.81 7.49 10.67
C LEU A 125 13.31 7.61 10.52
N THR A 126 14.02 6.50 10.67
CA THR A 126 15.48 6.48 10.46
C THR A 126 15.81 6.64 8.98
N ARG A 127 15.03 5.99 8.14
CA ARG A 127 15.23 5.97 6.68
C ARG A 127 13.86 5.93 6.00
N LEU A 128 13.35 7.09 5.66
CA LEU A 128 12.18 7.19 4.79
C LEU A 128 12.63 6.91 3.36
N LYS A 129 12.24 5.75 2.84
CA LYS A 129 12.64 5.28 1.50
C LYS A 129 11.72 5.84 0.42
N SER A 130 10.43 5.77 0.64
CA SER A 130 9.42 6.22 -0.31
C SER A 130 8.14 6.62 0.40
N VAL A 131 7.38 7.50 -0.23
CA VAL A 131 6.05 7.91 0.21
C VAL A 131 5.07 7.57 -0.89
N PHE A 132 4.00 6.87 -0.54
CA PHE A 132 2.88 6.59 -1.43
C PHE A 132 1.63 7.26 -0.87
N VAL A 133 0.89 7.93 -1.72
CA VAL A 133 -0.39 8.55 -1.36
C VAL A 133 -1.47 8.04 -2.29
N THR A 134 -2.58 7.63 -1.69
CA THR A 134 -3.77 7.14 -2.39
C THR A 134 -4.98 7.92 -1.90
N LEU A 135 -5.89 8.21 -2.80
CA LEU A 135 -7.11 8.95 -2.51
C LEU A 135 -8.31 8.02 -2.69
N PHE A 136 -9.15 7.98 -1.67
CA PHE A 136 -10.39 7.19 -1.66
C PHE A 136 -11.59 8.12 -1.63
N LYS A 137 -12.67 7.70 -2.26
CA LYS A 137 -13.96 8.37 -2.10
C LYS A 137 -14.57 8.01 -0.75
N ASP A 138 -15.15 9.00 -0.08
CA ASP A 138 -15.90 8.77 1.14
C ASP A 138 -17.23 8.07 0.86
N ASP A 139 -17.65 7.17 1.77
CA ASP A 139 -18.91 6.44 1.65
C ASP A 139 -20.14 7.35 1.70
N ALA A 140 -20.05 8.50 2.37
CA ALA A 140 -21.14 9.48 2.42
C ALA A 140 -21.52 10.03 1.04
N THR A 141 -20.55 10.15 0.12
CA THR A 141 -20.80 10.57 -1.26
C THR A 141 -21.31 9.44 -2.15
N SER A 142 -21.13 8.19 -1.73
CA SER A 142 -21.60 7.03 -2.49
C SER A 142 -23.10 6.81 -2.40
N ALA A 143 -23.81 7.47 -1.49
CA ALA A 143 -25.27 7.42 -1.38
C ALA A 143 -25.98 7.93 -2.63
N ASN A 144 -25.36 8.80 -3.41
CA ASN A 144 -25.84 9.33 -4.68
C ASN A 144 -25.31 8.60 -5.91
N MET A 145 -24.45 7.61 -5.76
CA MET A 145 -24.05 6.76 -6.87
C MET A 145 -25.15 5.74 -7.19
N PRO A 146 -25.40 5.47 -8.47
CA PRO A 146 -26.26 4.35 -8.87
C PRO A 146 -25.81 3.11 -8.09
N ALA A 147 -26.78 2.37 -7.57
CA ALA A 147 -26.55 1.24 -6.65
C ALA A 147 -25.57 0.15 -7.16
N GLY A 148 -25.04 0.28 -8.36
CA GLY A 148 -24.02 -0.60 -8.97
C GLY A 148 -22.58 -0.11 -8.91
N LEU A 149 -22.33 1.10 -8.42
CA LEU A 149 -20.99 1.70 -8.39
C LEU A 149 -20.52 1.97 -6.95
N ARG A 150 -20.81 1.06 -6.04
CA ARG A 150 -20.31 1.18 -4.67
C ARG A 150 -18.79 1.07 -4.65
N LYS A 151 -18.18 1.71 -3.68
CA LYS A 151 -16.77 1.73 -3.36
C LYS A 151 -16.07 0.40 -3.67
N VAL A 152 -15.10 0.48 -4.54
CA VAL A 152 -14.20 -0.64 -4.80
C VAL A 152 -12.94 -0.39 -3.99
N CYS A 153 -12.63 -1.27 -3.06
CA CYS A 153 -11.53 -1.10 -2.10
C CYS A 153 -10.15 -0.93 -2.75
N ASN A 154 -10.02 -1.36 -4.01
CA ASN A 154 -8.77 -1.29 -4.76
C ASN A 154 -8.76 -0.21 -5.84
N ASP A 155 -9.76 0.65 -5.86
CA ASP A 155 -9.81 1.76 -6.80
C ASP A 155 -9.37 3.05 -6.12
N PHE A 156 -8.30 3.62 -6.67
CA PHE A 156 -7.73 4.88 -6.24
C PHE A 156 -8.06 5.93 -7.28
N TYR A 157 -8.78 6.96 -6.87
CA TYR A 157 -9.36 7.93 -7.79
C TYR A 157 -8.52 9.21 -7.89
N HIS A 158 -8.46 9.74 -9.10
CA HIS A 158 -7.94 11.07 -9.31
C HIS A 158 -8.92 12.11 -8.72
N PRO A 159 -8.46 13.16 -8.03
CA PRO A 159 -9.35 14.17 -7.41
C PRO A 159 -10.28 14.87 -8.39
N ALA A 160 -9.84 15.08 -9.63
CA ALA A 160 -10.64 15.71 -10.67
C ALA A 160 -11.72 14.80 -11.27
N GLY A 161 -11.72 13.50 -10.97
CA GLY A 161 -12.65 12.53 -11.53
C GLY A 161 -12.03 11.53 -12.48
N ALA A 162 -12.85 10.61 -13.00
CA ALA A 162 -12.40 9.50 -13.85
C ALA A 162 -12.51 9.78 -15.36
N GLY A 163 -13.11 10.90 -15.76
CA GLY A 163 -13.34 11.27 -17.16
C GLY A 163 -12.11 11.87 -17.82
N VAL A 164 -11.95 11.61 -19.12
CA VAL A 164 -10.88 12.24 -19.90
C VAL A 164 -11.06 13.77 -19.96
N GLU A 165 -12.32 14.22 -19.94
CA GLU A 165 -12.68 15.65 -19.92
C GLU A 165 -12.35 16.32 -18.58
N ASP A 166 -12.25 15.54 -17.51
CA ASP A 166 -11.91 16.03 -16.17
C ASP A 166 -10.41 16.25 -15.99
N LEU A 167 -9.57 15.66 -16.84
CA LEU A 167 -8.12 15.83 -16.81
C LEU A 167 -7.67 17.26 -17.10
N GLU A 168 -8.47 18.00 -17.88
CA GLU A 168 -8.20 19.41 -18.19
C GLU A 168 -8.69 20.36 -17.08
N LYS A 169 -9.62 19.89 -16.23
CA LYS A 169 -10.28 20.71 -15.20
C LYS A 169 -9.66 20.64 -13.82
N GLY A 170 -8.82 19.67 -13.57
CA GLY A 170 -8.34 19.37 -12.23
C GLY A 170 -6.85 19.16 -12.15
N GLN A 171 -6.08 20.20 -12.38
CA GLN A 171 -4.68 20.22 -12.01
C GLN A 171 -4.60 20.43 -10.51
N HIS A 172 -4.42 19.35 -9.76
CA HIS A 172 -4.05 19.48 -8.35
C HIS A 172 -2.53 19.55 -8.22
N GLN A 173 -2.09 20.29 -7.22
CA GLN A 173 -0.68 20.40 -6.88
C GLN A 173 -0.37 19.50 -5.70
N PHE A 174 0.74 18.81 -5.79
CA PHE A 174 1.21 17.94 -4.73
C PHE A 174 2.64 18.28 -4.36
N GLN A 175 2.90 18.35 -3.07
CA GLN A 175 4.23 18.59 -2.53
C GLN A 175 4.40 17.92 -1.18
N LEU A 176 5.51 17.24 -0.99
CA LEU A 176 5.90 16.69 0.31
C LEU A 176 6.81 17.69 1.02
N GLN A 177 6.53 17.96 2.27
CA GLN A 177 7.37 18.79 3.13
C GLN A 177 7.96 17.96 4.25
N ILE A 178 9.26 18.04 4.46
CA ILE A 178 9.98 17.41 5.58
C ILE A 178 10.77 18.49 6.30
N GLY A 179 10.26 18.91 7.45
CA GLY A 179 10.79 20.07 8.14
C GLY A 179 10.69 21.32 7.27
N SER A 180 11.81 21.93 6.93
CA SER A 180 11.89 23.09 6.03
C SER A 180 12.06 22.73 4.54
N LYS A 181 12.25 21.46 4.21
CA LYS A 181 12.51 21.03 2.83
C LYS A 181 11.22 20.67 2.12
N LEU A 182 11.05 21.19 0.90
CA LEU A 182 9.99 20.81 -0.03
C LEU A 182 10.52 19.80 -1.04
N ILE A 183 9.74 18.77 -1.35
CA ILE A 183 10.14 17.66 -2.23
C ILE A 183 8.96 17.28 -3.12
N PRO A 184 9.08 17.46 -4.43
CA PRO A 184 10.13 18.23 -5.10
C PRO A 184 10.07 19.72 -4.73
N GLU A 185 11.08 20.51 -5.10
CA GLU A 185 11.11 21.97 -4.84
C GLU A 185 9.94 22.66 -5.51
N ASP A 186 9.68 22.34 -6.77
CA ASP A 186 8.47 22.77 -7.48
C ASP A 186 7.34 21.73 -7.29
N PRO A 187 6.11 22.17 -6.98
CA PRO A 187 4.99 21.26 -6.83
C PRO A 187 4.71 20.50 -8.13
N ILE A 188 4.43 19.21 -8.00
CA ILE A 188 3.97 18.37 -9.10
C ILE A 188 2.54 18.80 -9.46
N LYS A 189 2.27 19.04 -10.73
CA LYS A 189 0.96 19.54 -11.21
C LYS A 189 0.36 18.67 -12.30
N ASP A 190 1.20 18.01 -13.09
CA ASP A 190 0.77 17.24 -14.24
C ASP A 190 0.69 15.74 -13.94
N SER A 191 -0.33 15.11 -14.43
CA SER A 191 -0.55 13.67 -14.32
C SER A 191 0.60 12.83 -14.91
N THR A 192 1.22 13.33 -15.96
CA THR A 192 2.38 12.67 -16.59
C THR A 192 3.58 12.68 -15.63
N GLU A 193 3.77 13.80 -14.94
CA GLU A 193 4.81 13.95 -13.94
C GLU A 193 4.55 13.06 -12.70
N PHE A 194 3.30 12.97 -12.23
CA PHE A 194 2.91 12.03 -11.18
C PHE A 194 3.23 10.58 -11.57
N PHE A 195 2.90 10.20 -12.80
CA PHE A 195 3.18 8.86 -13.28
C PHE A 195 4.68 8.57 -13.41
N TYR A 196 5.45 9.56 -13.84
CA TYR A 196 6.91 9.47 -13.89
C TYR A 196 7.50 9.21 -12.50
N HIS A 197 7.08 10.00 -11.51
CA HIS A 197 7.54 9.83 -10.12
C HIS A 197 7.13 8.47 -9.54
N LEU A 198 5.92 8.00 -9.82
CA LEU A 198 5.47 6.68 -9.41
C LEU A 198 6.37 5.58 -9.99
N ARG A 199 6.64 5.63 -11.29
CA ARG A 199 7.53 4.65 -11.95
C ARG A 199 8.93 4.65 -11.35
N LYS A 200 9.48 5.83 -11.09
CA LYS A 200 10.77 5.98 -10.43
C LYS A 200 10.78 5.37 -9.02
N THR A 201 9.73 5.59 -8.26
CA THR A 201 9.58 5.11 -6.88
C THR A 201 9.47 3.59 -6.79
N VAL A 202 8.72 2.99 -7.71
CA VAL A 202 8.54 1.53 -7.75
C VAL A 202 9.78 0.82 -8.32
N GLY A 203 10.57 1.51 -9.17
CA GLY A 203 11.81 0.97 -9.74
C GLY A 203 11.61 -0.15 -10.75
N SER A 204 10.40 -0.44 -11.15
CA SER A 204 10.02 -1.53 -12.05
C SER A 204 9.11 -1.02 -13.17
N PRO A 205 9.12 -1.63 -14.36
CA PRO A 205 8.16 -1.27 -15.38
C PRO A 205 6.75 -1.58 -14.89
N ILE A 206 5.95 -0.53 -14.71
CA ILE A 206 4.55 -0.66 -14.34
C ILE A 206 3.75 -0.83 -15.63
N SER A 207 3.07 -1.97 -15.76
CA SER A 207 2.18 -2.25 -16.89
C SER A 207 0.79 -1.60 -16.69
N ILE A 208 0.78 -0.32 -16.37
CA ILE A 208 -0.46 0.46 -16.25
C ILE A 208 -0.54 1.42 -17.43
N TYR A 209 -1.62 1.34 -18.18
CA TYR A 209 -1.91 2.33 -19.22
C TYR A 209 -2.35 3.65 -18.59
N SER A 210 -2.00 4.76 -19.19
CA SER A 210 -2.33 6.12 -18.73
C SER A 210 -3.84 6.27 -18.42
N ARG A 211 -4.70 5.69 -19.25
CA ARG A 211 -6.16 5.67 -19.03
C ARG A 211 -6.56 5.03 -17.69
N TRP A 212 -5.95 3.90 -17.32
CA TRP A 212 -6.25 3.21 -16.05
C TRP A 212 -5.63 3.93 -14.85
N TYR A 213 -4.50 4.60 -15.07
CA TYR A 213 -3.85 5.37 -14.02
C TYR A 213 -4.77 6.46 -13.48
N HIS A 214 -5.43 7.20 -14.35
CA HIS A 214 -6.34 8.27 -13.93
C HIS A 214 -7.67 7.77 -13.36
N SER A 215 -8.22 6.71 -13.92
CA SER A 215 -9.58 6.30 -13.58
C SER A 215 -9.65 5.55 -12.24
N THR A 216 -8.79 4.56 -12.03
CA THR A 216 -8.92 3.61 -10.92
C THR A 216 -7.61 3.23 -10.24
N LYS A 217 -6.47 3.71 -10.74
CA LYS A 217 -5.14 3.33 -10.23
C LYS A 217 -4.26 4.53 -9.93
N TYR A 218 -4.89 5.63 -9.51
CA TYR A 218 -4.18 6.86 -9.21
C TYR A 218 -3.43 6.76 -7.89
N ILE A 219 -2.14 6.54 -7.98
CA ILE A 219 -1.23 6.43 -6.85
C ILE A 219 -0.12 7.45 -7.05
N ILE A 220 0.09 8.32 -6.08
CA ILE A 220 1.22 9.24 -6.07
C ILE A 220 2.38 8.55 -5.36
N GLY A 221 3.54 8.52 -5.99
CA GLY A 221 4.74 7.92 -5.42
C GLY A 221 5.91 8.88 -5.47
N LEU A 222 6.62 9.05 -4.36
CA LEU A 222 7.86 9.80 -4.29
C LEU A 222 8.99 8.92 -3.74
N ASP A 223 10.11 8.90 -4.44
CA ASP A 223 11.33 8.24 -4.00
C ASP A 223 12.18 9.20 -3.17
N MET A 224 12.47 8.80 -1.93
CA MET A 224 13.32 9.54 -1.00
C MET A 224 14.74 8.98 -0.93
N GLY A 225 15.10 8.08 -1.84
CA GLY A 225 16.42 7.50 -1.93
C GLY A 225 17.47 8.55 -2.26
N LYS A 226 18.53 8.62 -1.46
CA LYS A 226 19.68 9.51 -1.72
C LYS A 226 20.64 8.96 -2.77
N ILE A 227 20.66 7.63 -2.90
CA ILE A 227 21.55 6.91 -3.80
C ILE A 227 20.68 5.95 -4.62
N SER A 228 20.71 6.12 -5.92
CA SER A 228 19.98 5.23 -6.83
C SER A 228 20.55 3.81 -6.76
N GLY A 229 19.65 2.82 -6.63
CA GLY A 229 20.03 1.41 -6.55
C GLY A 229 20.53 0.93 -5.19
N ALA A 230 20.72 1.82 -4.20
CA ALA A 230 21.08 1.39 -2.85
C ALA A 230 19.83 0.97 -2.07
N GLY A 231 19.71 -0.31 -1.77
CA GLY A 231 18.56 -0.88 -1.05
C GLY A 231 18.28 -0.27 0.33
N PHE A 232 19.29 0.37 0.93
CA PHE A 232 19.26 0.96 2.28
C PHE A 232 19.51 2.47 2.29
N SER A 233 19.03 3.16 1.25
CA SER A 233 19.08 4.62 1.13
C SER A 233 17.73 5.22 1.58
N GLY A 234 17.75 6.44 2.13
CA GLY A 234 16.55 7.16 2.54
C GLY A 234 16.85 8.39 3.37
N MET A 235 15.83 9.22 3.58
CA MET A 235 15.94 10.42 4.40
C MET A 235 15.61 10.11 5.86
N SER A 236 16.38 10.67 6.80
CA SER A 236 16.07 10.61 8.23
C SER A 236 15.15 11.75 8.63
N THR A 237 14.10 11.43 9.38
CA THR A 237 13.17 12.40 9.97
C THR A 237 13.26 12.39 11.51
N LYS A 238 14.35 11.84 12.07
CA LYS A 238 14.55 11.71 13.53
C LYS A 238 14.83 13.02 14.23
N ALA A 239 15.26 14.05 13.52
CA ALA A 239 15.57 15.35 14.09
C ALA A 239 14.34 16.17 14.52
N GLY A 240 13.15 15.55 14.55
CA GLY A 240 11.90 16.23 14.88
C GLY A 240 11.23 16.87 13.67
N ASP A 241 11.71 16.55 12.47
CA ASP A 241 11.12 17.07 11.23
C ASP A 241 9.72 16.47 11.03
N LEU A 242 8.73 17.34 10.98
CA LEU A 242 7.37 16.97 10.63
C LEU A 242 7.29 16.64 9.14
N ILE A 243 6.68 15.52 8.83
CA ILE A 243 6.37 15.14 7.46
C ILE A 243 4.96 15.61 7.16
N SER A 244 4.81 16.46 6.16
CA SER A 244 3.50 16.96 5.71
C SER A 244 3.33 16.68 4.22
N VAL A 245 2.19 16.14 3.88
CA VAL A 245 1.74 15.93 2.50
C VAL A 245 0.76 17.04 2.17
N ASN A 246 1.12 17.91 1.25
CA ASN A 246 0.34 19.09 0.91
C ASN A 246 -0.33 18.92 -0.46
N PHE A 247 -1.63 19.13 -0.50
CA PHE A 247 -2.44 19.18 -1.71
C PHE A 247 -3.06 20.55 -1.87
N LYS A 248 -3.07 21.04 -3.11
CA LYS A 248 -3.80 22.24 -3.53
C LYS A 248 -4.48 21.96 -4.84
N ASN A 249 -5.75 22.38 -4.97
CA ASN A 249 -6.56 22.16 -6.17
C ASN A 249 -7.08 23.50 -6.75
#